data_aa66728a95870f57337cabf68d9ae46a
#
_entry.id   aa66728a95870f57337cabf68d9ae46a
#
_cell.length_a   1.000
_cell.length_b   1.000
_cell.length_c   1.000
_cell.angle_alpha   90.00
_cell.angle_beta   90.00
_cell.angle_gamma   90.00
#
_symmetry.space_group_name_H-M   'P 1'
#
loop_
_entity.id
_entity.type
_entity.pdbx_description
1 polymer ?
#
loop_
_entity_poly.entity_id
_entity_poly.type
_entity_poly.pdbx_seq_one_letter_code
_entity_poly.pdbx_strand_id
1 'polypeptide(L)'
;MSRLDKIPQPVREGIALALFVGAVSATAANMLHQPLFLLGGVILFAVFYFLRINPQVKAAYEQEAAAQDQYADDATYQPILDRFASDGNEDALFDGYNAWKQGPHDNEVRLRFLQEAILSLIDAGKIYRIEELMSDVDKLAAAEGLSDRFETFRAECDRRIADIAQQRIAQPEQADE
;
A
#
# COMPACT_ATOMS: atom_id res chain seq x y z
N MET A 1 23.57 3.21 3.87
CA MET A 1 22.61 2.23 4.41
C MET A 1 23.30 0.88 4.55
N SER A 2 23.34 0.32 5.75
CA SER A 2 23.98 -0.95 6.06
C SER A 2 23.19 -2.09 5.41
N ARG A 3 23.89 -3.17 4.95
CA ARG A 3 23.21 -4.36 4.40
C ARG A 3 22.22 -5.01 5.38
N LEU A 4 22.38 -4.75 6.68
CA LEU A 4 21.50 -5.23 7.75
C LEU A 4 20.13 -4.53 7.76
N ASP A 5 20.00 -3.33 7.18
CA ASP A 5 18.74 -2.59 7.14
C ASP A 5 17.73 -3.19 6.13
N LYS A 6 18.22 -4.05 5.22
CA LYS A 6 17.40 -4.76 4.24
C LYS A 6 16.79 -6.06 4.76
N ILE A 7 17.16 -6.49 5.97
CA ILE A 7 16.63 -7.72 6.56
C ILE A 7 15.36 -7.40 7.35
N PRO A 8 14.22 -8.06 7.08
CA PRO A 8 12.97 -7.88 7.83
C PRO A 8 13.21 -8.01 9.35
N GLN A 9 12.53 -7.16 10.12
CA GLN A 9 12.69 -7.11 11.57
C GLN A 9 12.55 -8.48 12.26
N PRO A 10 11.54 -9.33 11.94
CA PRO A 10 11.39 -10.64 12.57
C PRO A 10 12.58 -11.59 12.29
N VAL A 11 13.25 -11.44 11.15
CA VAL A 11 14.46 -12.22 10.82
C VAL A 11 15.63 -11.78 11.70
N ARG A 12 15.81 -10.47 11.91
CA ARG A 12 16.85 -9.94 12.81
C ARG A 12 16.64 -10.38 14.25
N GLU A 13 15.40 -10.36 14.73
CA GLU A 13 15.03 -10.85 16.06
C GLU A 13 15.30 -12.35 16.20
N GLY A 14 15.00 -13.15 15.16
CA GLY A 14 15.31 -14.56 15.11
C GLY A 14 16.80 -14.88 15.21
N ILE A 15 17.63 -14.12 14.48
CA ILE A 15 19.10 -14.26 14.54
C ILE A 15 19.62 -13.89 15.93
N ALA A 16 19.15 -12.78 16.51
CA ALA A 16 19.56 -12.34 17.84
C ALA A 16 19.19 -13.38 18.92
N LEU A 17 17.98 -13.95 18.83
CA LEU A 17 17.53 -15.01 19.72
C LEU A 17 18.36 -16.29 19.57
N ALA A 18 18.69 -16.69 18.33
CA ALA A 18 19.53 -17.86 18.08
C ALA A 18 20.92 -17.73 18.72
N LEU A 19 21.52 -16.54 18.57
CA LEU A 19 22.81 -16.23 19.17
C LEU A 19 22.74 -16.25 20.72
N PHE A 20 21.68 -15.67 21.29
CA PHE A 20 21.49 -15.64 22.74
C PHE A 20 21.28 -17.05 23.32
N VAL A 21 20.35 -17.84 22.76
CA VAL A 21 20.07 -19.20 23.19
C VAL A 21 21.31 -20.08 23.02
N GLY A 22 22.05 -19.94 21.92
CA GLY A 22 23.29 -20.65 21.67
C GLY A 22 24.36 -20.34 22.72
N ALA A 23 24.58 -19.05 23.04
CA ALA A 23 25.53 -18.61 24.04
C ALA A 23 25.19 -19.14 25.44
N VAL A 24 23.94 -19.02 25.87
CA VAL A 24 23.46 -19.49 27.18
C VAL A 24 23.60 -21.03 27.29
N SER A 25 23.18 -21.77 26.27
CA SER A 25 23.26 -23.22 26.24
C SER A 25 24.71 -23.71 26.24
N ALA A 26 25.61 -23.05 25.52
CA ALA A 26 27.04 -23.40 25.54
C ALA A 26 27.67 -23.12 26.89
N THR A 27 27.35 -22.01 27.54
CA THR A 27 27.85 -21.68 28.87
C THR A 27 27.35 -22.67 29.90
N ALA A 28 26.06 -23.02 29.88
CA ALA A 28 25.48 -24.01 30.80
C ALA A 28 26.09 -25.42 30.60
N ALA A 29 26.27 -25.83 29.34
CA ALA A 29 26.93 -27.12 29.03
C ALA A 29 28.35 -27.19 29.54
N ASN A 30 29.12 -26.09 29.42
CA ASN A 30 30.51 -26.03 29.90
C ASN A 30 30.57 -25.99 31.42
N MET A 31 29.72 -25.24 32.12
CA MET A 31 29.70 -25.16 33.59
C MET A 31 29.27 -26.46 34.26
N LEU A 32 28.29 -27.15 33.67
CA LEU A 32 27.70 -28.36 34.26
C LEU A 32 28.30 -29.66 33.71
N HIS A 33 29.26 -29.56 32.77
CA HIS A 33 29.89 -30.71 32.09
C HIS A 33 28.89 -31.70 31.48
N GLN A 34 27.71 -31.22 31.10
CA GLN A 34 26.62 -32.03 30.54
C GLN A 34 26.23 -31.54 29.14
N PRO A 35 26.56 -32.27 28.06
CA PRO A 35 26.27 -31.88 26.69
C PRO A 35 24.74 -31.84 26.38
N LEU A 36 23.91 -32.44 27.23
CA LEU A 36 22.45 -32.45 27.13
C LEU A 36 21.86 -31.03 27.12
N PHE A 37 22.51 -30.04 27.76
CA PHE A 37 22.04 -28.64 27.73
C PHE A 37 22.14 -28.00 26.33
N LEU A 38 23.10 -28.40 25.49
CA LEU A 38 23.16 -27.95 24.10
C LEU A 38 21.98 -28.50 23.31
N LEU A 39 21.64 -29.75 23.50
CA LEU A 39 20.50 -30.37 22.80
C LEU A 39 19.19 -29.75 23.24
N GLY A 40 19.01 -29.48 24.54
CA GLY A 40 17.84 -28.75 25.07
C GLY A 40 17.70 -27.33 24.47
N GLY A 41 18.80 -26.61 24.36
CA GLY A 41 18.83 -25.29 23.74
C GLY A 41 18.40 -25.31 22.26
N VAL A 42 18.89 -26.27 21.49
CA VAL A 42 18.50 -26.44 20.07
C VAL A 42 17.01 -26.77 19.94
N ILE A 43 16.50 -27.68 20.77
CA ILE A 43 15.07 -28.04 20.75
C ILE A 43 14.21 -26.83 21.10
N LEU A 44 14.56 -26.09 22.14
CA LEU A 44 13.81 -24.93 22.61
C LEU A 44 13.82 -23.80 21.54
N PHE A 45 14.97 -23.59 20.91
CA PHE A 45 15.07 -22.65 19.78
C PHE A 45 14.21 -23.10 18.59
N ALA A 46 14.26 -24.38 18.20
CA ALA A 46 13.48 -24.91 17.10
C ALA A 46 11.97 -24.73 17.35
N VAL A 47 11.47 -25.08 18.54
CA VAL A 47 10.08 -24.92 18.93
C VAL A 47 9.67 -23.42 18.85
N PHE A 48 10.47 -22.54 19.42
CA PHE A 48 10.18 -21.10 19.39
C PHE A 48 10.22 -20.53 17.96
N TYR A 49 11.20 -20.97 17.16
CA TYR A 49 11.32 -20.56 15.77
C TYR A 49 10.07 -20.94 14.96
N PHE A 50 9.65 -22.21 15.03
CA PHE A 50 8.49 -22.68 14.27
C PHE A 50 7.17 -22.08 14.73
N LEU A 51 7.00 -21.85 16.04
CA LEU A 51 5.73 -21.34 16.57
C LEU A 51 5.59 -19.82 16.45
N ARG A 52 6.68 -19.08 16.54
CA ARG A 52 6.60 -17.62 16.64
C ARG A 52 7.31 -16.88 15.49
N ILE A 53 8.51 -17.28 15.12
CA ILE A 53 9.32 -16.55 14.15
C ILE A 53 8.92 -16.89 12.71
N ASN A 54 8.81 -18.17 12.38
CA ASN A 54 8.50 -18.60 11.02
C ASN A 54 7.21 -18.01 10.45
N PRO A 55 6.06 -17.97 11.19
CA PRO A 55 4.85 -17.33 10.69
C PRO A 55 5.02 -15.81 10.42
N GLN A 56 5.79 -15.13 11.31
CA GLN A 56 6.03 -13.69 11.16
C GLN A 56 6.96 -13.39 9.98
N VAL A 57 7.98 -14.22 9.78
CA VAL A 57 8.88 -14.12 8.62
C VAL A 57 8.10 -14.33 7.33
N LYS A 58 7.28 -15.39 7.27
CA LYS A 58 6.44 -15.66 6.09
C LYS A 58 5.48 -14.51 5.80
N ALA A 59 4.77 -14.01 6.81
CA ALA A 59 3.87 -12.87 6.65
C ALA A 59 4.60 -11.60 6.18
N ALA A 60 5.82 -11.34 6.69
CA ALA A 60 6.60 -10.19 6.25
C ALA A 60 7.02 -10.28 4.77
N TYR A 61 7.42 -11.46 4.29
CA TYR A 61 7.74 -11.67 2.87
C TYR A 61 6.50 -11.60 1.98
N GLU A 62 5.36 -12.13 2.43
CA GLU A 62 4.09 -12.03 1.70
C GLU A 62 3.63 -10.57 1.58
N GLN A 63 3.79 -9.77 2.64
CA GLN A 63 3.49 -8.33 2.60
C GLN A 63 4.43 -7.57 1.68
N GLU A 64 5.74 -7.89 1.70
CA GLU A 64 6.72 -7.24 0.81
C GLU A 64 6.46 -7.59 -0.66
N ALA A 65 6.13 -8.86 -0.95
CA ALA A 65 5.75 -9.30 -2.30
C ALA A 65 4.46 -8.61 -2.77
N ALA A 66 3.43 -8.56 -1.93
CA ALA A 66 2.18 -7.89 -2.25
C ALA A 66 2.38 -6.37 -2.49
N ALA A 67 3.23 -5.70 -1.69
CA ALA A 67 3.56 -4.30 -1.90
C ALA A 67 4.34 -4.07 -3.20
N GLN A 68 5.21 -5.01 -3.58
CA GLN A 68 5.96 -4.93 -4.83
C GLN A 68 5.06 -5.14 -6.04
N ASP A 69 4.13 -6.09 -5.98
CA ASP A 69 3.14 -6.32 -7.03
C ASP A 69 2.22 -5.10 -7.18
N GLN A 70 1.74 -4.54 -6.07
CA GLN A 70 0.94 -3.32 -6.09
C GLN A 70 1.69 -2.15 -6.75
N TYR A 71 2.97 -1.96 -6.40
CA TYR A 71 3.78 -0.89 -7.00
C TYR A 71 3.97 -1.09 -8.50
N ALA A 72 4.14 -2.34 -8.96
CA ALA A 72 4.23 -2.66 -10.37
C ALA A 72 2.92 -2.36 -11.13
N ASP A 73 1.78 -2.66 -10.53
CA ASP A 73 0.46 -2.37 -11.08
C ASP A 73 0.20 -0.86 -11.17
N ASP A 74 0.49 -0.12 -10.11
CA ASP A 74 0.31 1.34 -10.06
C ASP A 74 1.20 2.05 -11.10
N ALA A 75 2.41 1.53 -11.35
CA ALA A 75 3.30 2.06 -12.38
C ALA A 75 2.72 2.02 -13.80
N THR A 76 1.67 1.24 -14.05
CA THR A 76 1.02 1.17 -15.37
C THR A 76 0.19 2.40 -15.71
N TYR A 77 -0.41 3.05 -14.71
CA TYR A 77 -1.27 4.24 -14.90
C TYR A 77 -0.64 5.53 -14.37
N GLN A 78 0.38 5.44 -13.54
CA GLN A 78 1.05 6.60 -12.96
C GLN A 78 1.47 7.66 -13.99
N PRO A 79 2.03 7.29 -15.17
CA PRO A 79 2.38 8.29 -16.18
C PRO A 79 1.21 9.13 -16.68
N ILE A 80 -0.02 8.62 -16.62
CA ILE A 80 -1.22 9.35 -17.01
C ILE A 80 -1.54 10.42 -15.96
N LEU A 81 -1.47 10.06 -14.68
CA LEU A 81 -1.67 10.98 -13.57
C LEU A 81 -0.56 12.04 -13.49
N ASP A 82 0.70 11.64 -13.65
CA ASP A 82 1.84 12.56 -13.65
C ASP A 82 1.74 13.61 -14.77
N ARG A 83 1.28 13.19 -15.94
CA ARG A 83 1.02 14.09 -17.06
C ARG A 83 -0.07 15.10 -16.71
N PHE A 84 -1.19 14.62 -16.16
CA PHE A 84 -2.27 15.51 -15.72
C PHE A 84 -1.81 16.47 -14.64
N ALA A 85 -1.02 16.00 -13.66
CA ALA A 85 -0.46 16.85 -12.61
C ALA A 85 0.46 17.94 -13.17
N SER A 86 1.16 17.69 -14.29
CA SER A 86 2.09 18.64 -14.91
C SER A 86 1.41 19.70 -15.81
N ASP A 87 0.42 19.28 -16.59
CA ASP A 87 -0.20 20.14 -17.63
C ASP A 87 -1.65 20.53 -17.32
N GLY A 88 -2.28 19.88 -16.35
CA GLY A 88 -3.68 20.10 -15.97
C GLY A 88 -4.67 19.78 -17.08
N ASN A 89 -4.28 19.01 -18.10
CA ASN A 89 -5.11 18.72 -19.26
C ASN A 89 -6.07 17.55 -18.98
N GLU A 90 -7.34 17.87 -18.75
CA GLU A 90 -8.38 16.88 -18.46
C GLU A 90 -8.62 15.92 -19.63
N ASP A 91 -8.65 16.43 -20.86
CA ASP A 91 -8.89 15.60 -22.03
C ASP A 91 -7.79 14.55 -22.18
N ALA A 92 -6.53 14.93 -21.92
CA ALA A 92 -5.42 13.99 -21.92
C ALA A 92 -5.52 12.92 -20.81
N LEU A 93 -6.07 13.27 -19.63
CA LEU A 93 -6.36 12.32 -18.56
C LEU A 93 -7.44 11.32 -18.99
N PHE A 94 -8.56 11.80 -19.54
CA PHE A 94 -9.67 10.94 -19.99
C PHE A 94 -9.28 10.06 -21.17
N ASP A 95 -8.55 10.59 -22.15
CA ASP A 95 -8.03 9.82 -23.29
C ASP A 95 -7.04 8.75 -22.80
N GLY A 96 -6.14 9.11 -21.88
CA GLY A 96 -5.22 8.17 -21.26
C GLY A 96 -5.96 7.06 -20.52
N TYR A 97 -6.94 7.39 -19.69
CA TYR A 97 -7.78 6.41 -19.00
C TYR A 97 -8.52 5.51 -20.00
N ASN A 98 -9.16 6.07 -21.01
CA ASN A 98 -9.92 5.30 -22.00
C ASN A 98 -9.04 4.33 -22.80
N ALA A 99 -7.80 4.70 -23.11
CA ALA A 99 -6.84 3.82 -23.75
C ALA A 99 -6.35 2.73 -22.77
N TRP A 100 -6.00 3.12 -21.54
CA TRP A 100 -5.46 2.22 -20.53
C TRP A 100 -6.50 1.18 -20.09
N LYS A 101 -7.75 1.54 -19.88
CA LYS A 101 -8.81 0.62 -19.41
C LYS A 101 -9.13 -0.53 -20.38
N GLN A 102 -8.68 -0.44 -21.65
CA GLN A 102 -8.82 -1.53 -22.62
C GLN A 102 -7.78 -2.64 -22.41
N GLY A 103 -6.75 -2.38 -21.63
CA GLY A 103 -5.73 -3.35 -21.28
C GLY A 103 -6.23 -4.43 -20.29
N PRO A 104 -5.45 -5.50 -20.11
CA PRO A 104 -5.77 -6.58 -19.18
C PRO A 104 -5.40 -6.20 -17.74
N HIS A 105 -6.12 -5.22 -17.17
CA HIS A 105 -5.92 -4.78 -15.80
C HIS A 105 -6.99 -5.34 -14.89
N ASP A 106 -6.60 -5.72 -13.67
CA ASP A 106 -7.53 -6.18 -12.64
C ASP A 106 -8.46 -5.05 -12.18
N ASN A 107 -9.67 -5.39 -11.77
CA ASN A 107 -10.65 -4.41 -11.33
C ASN A 107 -10.18 -3.60 -10.12
N GLU A 108 -9.36 -4.19 -9.24
CA GLU A 108 -8.77 -3.48 -8.10
C GLU A 108 -7.80 -2.37 -8.55
N VAL A 109 -6.95 -2.66 -9.54
CA VAL A 109 -6.04 -1.66 -10.14
C VAL A 109 -6.84 -0.54 -10.83
N ARG A 110 -7.91 -0.93 -11.55
CA ARG A 110 -8.83 0.04 -12.18
C ARG A 110 -9.50 0.96 -11.17
N LEU A 111 -9.94 0.41 -10.04
CA LEU A 111 -10.55 1.19 -8.96
C LEU A 111 -9.55 2.15 -8.32
N ARG A 112 -8.29 1.72 -8.08
CA ARG A 112 -7.23 2.61 -7.55
C ARG A 112 -6.97 3.76 -8.50
N PHE A 113 -6.77 3.47 -9.80
CA PHE A 113 -6.58 4.53 -10.79
C PHE A 113 -7.73 5.54 -10.79
N LEU A 114 -8.98 5.08 -10.82
CA LEU A 114 -10.15 5.95 -10.81
C LEU A 114 -10.22 6.82 -9.55
N GLN A 115 -9.91 6.26 -8.38
CA GLN A 115 -9.87 7.02 -7.12
C GLN A 115 -8.83 8.13 -7.18
N GLU A 116 -7.61 7.82 -7.62
CA GLU A 116 -6.53 8.80 -7.72
C GLU A 116 -6.81 9.86 -8.77
N ALA A 117 -7.38 9.49 -9.93
CA ALA A 117 -7.78 10.42 -10.98
C ALA A 117 -8.87 11.39 -10.50
N ILE A 118 -9.90 10.88 -9.80
CA ILE A 118 -10.97 11.70 -9.22
C ILE A 118 -10.39 12.68 -8.19
N LEU A 119 -9.55 12.22 -7.27
CA LEU A 119 -8.93 13.10 -6.28
C LEU A 119 -8.06 14.16 -6.94
N SER A 120 -7.28 13.81 -7.95
CA SER A 120 -6.44 14.74 -8.69
C SER A 120 -7.28 15.81 -9.43
N LEU A 121 -8.43 15.43 -9.98
CA LEU A 121 -9.37 16.39 -10.60
C LEU A 121 -9.97 17.32 -9.55
N ILE A 122 -10.38 16.82 -8.39
CA ILE A 122 -10.91 17.62 -7.28
C ILE A 122 -9.85 18.63 -6.83
N ASP A 123 -8.62 18.17 -6.56
CA ASP A 123 -7.53 19.01 -6.08
C ASP A 123 -7.15 20.11 -7.10
N ALA A 124 -7.27 19.80 -8.40
CA ALA A 124 -7.12 20.79 -9.48
C ALA A 124 -8.35 21.71 -9.66
N GLY A 125 -9.41 21.50 -8.89
CA GLY A 125 -10.67 22.27 -8.98
C GLY A 125 -11.49 22.00 -10.27
N LYS A 126 -11.26 20.86 -10.92
CA LYS A 126 -11.86 20.46 -12.20
C LYS A 126 -12.96 19.42 -11.99
N ILE A 127 -14.08 19.86 -11.40
CA ILE A 127 -15.10 18.97 -10.84
C ILE A 127 -16.21 18.58 -11.83
N TYR A 128 -16.32 19.23 -12.98
CA TYR A 128 -17.50 19.07 -13.86
C TYR A 128 -17.58 17.71 -14.60
N ARG A 129 -16.45 17.00 -14.76
CA ARG A 129 -16.41 15.67 -15.42
C ARG A 129 -16.21 14.49 -14.46
N ILE A 130 -16.15 14.75 -13.16
CA ILE A 130 -15.93 13.70 -12.14
C ILE A 130 -17.01 12.62 -12.21
N GLU A 131 -18.26 13.01 -12.52
CA GLU A 131 -19.39 12.06 -12.63
C GLU A 131 -19.16 10.96 -13.67
N GLU A 132 -18.39 11.22 -14.74
CA GLU A 132 -18.04 10.19 -15.73
C GLU A 132 -17.19 9.08 -15.09
N LEU A 133 -16.18 9.45 -14.31
CA LEU A 133 -15.32 8.51 -13.61
C LEU A 133 -16.03 7.84 -12.43
N MET A 134 -16.86 8.58 -11.68
CA MET A 134 -17.69 8.04 -10.61
C MET A 134 -18.64 6.95 -11.10
N SER A 135 -19.24 7.12 -12.28
CA SER A 135 -20.09 6.09 -12.89
C SER A 135 -19.31 4.78 -13.16
N ASP A 136 -18.05 4.88 -13.58
CA ASP A 136 -17.22 3.69 -13.79
C ASP A 136 -16.78 3.05 -12.47
N VAL A 137 -16.51 3.86 -11.43
CA VAL A 137 -16.29 3.39 -10.05
C VAL A 137 -17.48 2.59 -9.55
N ASP A 138 -18.71 3.13 -9.67
CA ASP A 138 -19.92 2.44 -9.21
C ASP A 138 -20.13 1.07 -9.89
N LYS A 139 -19.90 1.01 -11.21
CA LYS A 139 -20.02 -0.25 -11.96
C LYS A 139 -19.00 -1.30 -11.49
N LEU A 140 -17.75 -0.89 -11.29
CA LEU A 140 -16.70 -1.79 -10.85
C LEU A 140 -16.89 -2.21 -9.39
N ALA A 141 -17.26 -1.26 -8.51
CA ALA A 141 -17.52 -1.54 -7.10
C ALA A 141 -18.69 -2.51 -6.91
N ALA A 142 -19.76 -2.34 -7.70
CA ALA A 142 -20.91 -3.26 -7.68
C ALA A 142 -20.51 -4.66 -8.16
N ALA A 143 -19.66 -4.78 -9.19
CA ALA A 143 -19.17 -6.04 -9.70
C ALA A 143 -18.31 -6.81 -8.66
N GLU A 144 -17.54 -6.10 -7.84
CA GLU A 144 -16.67 -6.67 -6.81
C GLU A 144 -17.32 -6.77 -5.42
N GLY A 145 -18.57 -6.32 -5.25
CA GLY A 145 -19.25 -6.31 -3.95
C GLY A 145 -18.65 -5.33 -2.94
N LEU A 146 -18.03 -4.24 -3.41
CA LEU A 146 -17.34 -3.24 -2.60
C LEU A 146 -18.14 -1.95 -2.42
N SER A 147 -19.45 -1.96 -2.65
CA SER A 147 -20.30 -0.76 -2.65
C SER A 147 -20.17 0.07 -1.38
N ASP A 148 -20.17 -0.55 -0.18
CA ASP A 148 -20.07 0.16 1.09
C ASP A 148 -18.75 0.96 1.23
N ARG A 149 -17.66 0.39 0.73
CA ARG A 149 -16.35 1.06 0.75
C ARG A 149 -16.36 2.30 -0.16
N PHE A 150 -17.07 2.24 -1.27
CA PHE A 150 -17.16 3.34 -2.22
C PHE A 150 -18.15 4.41 -1.81
N GLU A 151 -19.16 4.12 -1.01
CA GLU A 151 -19.98 5.15 -0.36
C GLU A 151 -19.13 6.06 0.54
N THR A 152 -18.20 5.47 1.29
CA THR A 152 -17.25 6.24 2.10
C THR A 152 -16.34 7.13 1.25
N PHE A 153 -15.83 6.61 0.12
CA PHE A 153 -15.02 7.38 -0.82
C PHE A 153 -15.82 8.52 -1.45
N ARG A 154 -17.06 8.28 -1.86
CA ARG A 154 -17.95 9.29 -2.41
C ARG A 154 -18.20 10.43 -1.41
N ALA A 155 -18.51 10.09 -0.16
CA ALA A 155 -18.70 11.08 0.91
C ALA A 155 -17.43 11.93 1.14
N GLU A 156 -16.24 11.34 1.02
CA GLU A 156 -14.97 12.08 1.10
C GLU A 156 -14.79 13.03 -0.10
N CYS A 157 -15.14 12.61 -1.31
CA CYS A 157 -15.12 13.48 -2.50
C CYS A 157 -16.06 14.66 -2.34
N ASP A 158 -17.30 14.42 -1.90
CA ASP A 158 -18.30 15.47 -1.67
C ASP A 158 -17.83 16.49 -0.64
N ARG A 159 -17.20 16.02 0.44
CA ARG A 159 -16.61 16.89 1.45
C ARG A 159 -15.50 17.77 0.87
N ARG A 160 -14.56 17.21 0.11
CA ARG A 160 -13.47 17.98 -0.53
C ARG A 160 -14.00 19.01 -1.51
N ILE A 161 -14.99 18.65 -2.31
CA ILE A 161 -15.65 19.59 -3.25
C ILE A 161 -16.29 20.75 -2.47
N ALA A 162 -16.98 20.47 -1.37
CA ALA A 162 -17.59 21.50 -0.53
C ALA A 162 -16.53 22.43 0.09
N ASP A 163 -15.41 21.88 0.57
CA ASP A 163 -14.30 22.66 1.14
C ASP A 163 -13.70 23.61 0.09
N ILE A 164 -13.47 23.12 -1.14
CA ILE A 164 -12.96 23.96 -2.26
C ILE A 164 -13.95 25.06 -2.61
N ALA A 165 -15.25 24.75 -2.67
CA ALA A 165 -16.28 25.73 -2.94
C ALA A 165 -16.33 26.84 -1.87
N GLN A 166 -16.18 26.48 -0.59
CA GLN A 166 -16.11 27.43 0.52
C GLN A 166 -14.86 28.32 0.45
N GLN A 167 -13.70 27.74 0.11
CA GLN A 167 -12.46 28.50 -0.05
C GLN A 167 -12.56 29.54 -1.18
N ARG A 168 -13.19 29.19 -2.33
CA ARG A 168 -13.42 30.11 -3.44
C ARG A 168 -14.36 31.28 -3.06
N ILE A 169 -15.36 31.01 -2.24
CA ILE A 169 -16.28 32.06 -1.75
C ILE A 169 -15.56 33.00 -0.75
N ALA A 170 -14.66 32.44 0.08
CA ALA A 170 -13.91 33.20 1.07
C ALA A 170 -12.77 34.06 0.47
N GLN A 171 -12.32 33.80 -0.77
CA GLN A 171 -11.25 34.51 -1.47
C GLN A 171 -11.69 35.03 -2.84
N PRO A 172 -12.70 35.92 -2.93
CA PRO A 172 -13.21 36.38 -4.23
C PRO A 172 -12.28 37.33 -4.99
N GLU A 173 -11.23 37.88 -4.38
CA GLU A 173 -10.45 39.00 -4.94
C GLU A 173 -9.14 38.63 -5.67
N GLN A 174 -8.77 37.34 -5.81
CA GLN A 174 -7.48 36.98 -6.44
C GLN A 174 -7.59 36.31 -7.82
N ALA A 175 -8.78 36.27 -8.43
CA ALA A 175 -9.00 35.56 -9.68
C ALA A 175 -8.96 36.42 -10.94
N ASP A 176 -8.73 37.75 -10.85
CA ASP A 176 -8.78 38.72 -11.99
C ASP A 176 -7.46 39.52 -12.15
N GLU A 177 -6.26 38.93 -11.94
CA GLU A 177 -5.03 39.55 -12.42
C GLU A 177 -4.26 38.70 -13.41
#